data_79cb0827429d1451e3b38f35433f5be7
#
_entry.id   79cb0827429d1451e3b38f35433f5be7
#
_cell.length_a   1.000
_cell.length_b   1.000
_cell.length_c   1.000
_cell.angle_alpha   90.00
_cell.angle_beta   90.00
_cell.angle_gamma   90.00
#
_symmetry.space_group_name_H-M   'P 1'
#
loop_
_entity.id
_entity.type
_entity.pdbx_description
1 polymer ?
#
loop_
_entity_poly.entity_id
_entity_poly.type
_entity_poly.pdbx_seq_one_letter_code
_entity_poly.pdbx_strand_id
1 'polypeptide(L)'
;MTVTAIVLAAGQGSRFRAEAGADQDKLLAVCVGLDGVSRPVIEQVLVNLPATLVERWVVTSPEHLEVIHLAEAYGCKVLLLESAGMGDSIAAAVAASASVDGWLVVLGDMPFIRSATIERVLADPGSITVPVHAGQYGHPVAFGRVFGPALMALTGDRGAKPLFAQAQVRGVQVDDPGVLWDVDVPQRLSFSAD
;
A
#
# COMPACT_ATOMS: atom_id res chain seq x y z
N MET A 1 19.07 7.98 1.06
CA MET A 1 18.43 6.66 1.05
C MET A 1 17.36 6.66 -0.02
N THR A 2 17.44 5.76 -0.98
CA THR A 2 16.49 5.65 -2.11
C THR A 2 15.45 4.58 -1.77
N VAL A 3 14.19 4.99 -1.59
CA VAL A 3 13.09 4.07 -1.29
C VAL A 3 12.07 4.12 -2.41
N THR A 4 11.62 2.95 -2.83
CA THR A 4 10.53 2.77 -3.80
C THR A 4 9.23 2.41 -3.08
N ALA A 5 8.14 3.12 -3.39
CA ALA A 5 6.81 2.70 -2.96
C ALA A 5 6.24 1.64 -3.91
N ILE A 6 5.66 0.61 -3.32
CA ILE A 6 4.90 -0.45 -4.01
C ILE A 6 3.46 -0.38 -3.50
N VAL A 7 2.55 0.13 -4.33
CA VAL A 7 1.13 0.21 -4.03
C VAL A 7 0.44 -1.03 -4.58
N LEU A 8 -0.12 -1.84 -3.69
CA LEU A 8 -0.82 -3.08 -4.04
C LEU A 8 -2.28 -2.78 -4.39
N ALA A 9 -2.64 -2.93 -5.65
CA ALA A 9 -3.93 -2.57 -6.23
C ALA A 9 -4.51 -3.70 -7.12
N ALA A 10 -4.08 -4.95 -6.95
CA ALA A 10 -4.52 -6.11 -7.74
C ALA A 10 -5.63 -6.92 -7.02
N GLY A 11 -6.05 -6.53 -5.83
CA GLY A 11 -7.06 -7.24 -5.06
C GLY A 11 -8.46 -7.16 -5.68
N GLN A 12 -9.22 -8.25 -5.65
CA GLN A 12 -10.55 -8.34 -6.27
C GLN A 12 -11.66 -7.57 -5.54
N GLY A 13 -11.45 -7.15 -4.28
CA GLY A 13 -12.46 -6.40 -3.52
C GLY A 13 -13.78 -7.16 -3.29
N SER A 14 -13.74 -8.48 -3.12
CA SER A 14 -14.94 -9.35 -3.08
C SER A 14 -15.93 -8.97 -1.98
N ARG A 15 -15.44 -8.56 -0.78
CA ARG A 15 -16.31 -8.12 0.32
C ARG A 15 -17.02 -6.81 -0.02
N PHE A 16 -16.29 -5.85 -0.59
CA PHE A 16 -16.84 -4.57 -1.02
C PHE A 16 -17.95 -4.78 -2.07
N ARG A 17 -17.69 -5.60 -3.09
CA ARG A 17 -18.67 -5.94 -4.13
C ARG A 17 -19.91 -6.66 -3.59
N ALA A 18 -19.75 -7.49 -2.56
CA ALA A 18 -20.88 -8.18 -1.94
C ALA A 18 -21.90 -7.21 -1.31
N GLU A 19 -21.45 -6.04 -0.83
CA GLU A 19 -22.29 -5.04 -0.19
C GLU A 19 -22.67 -3.87 -1.11
N ALA A 20 -21.73 -3.42 -1.96
CA ALA A 20 -21.93 -2.26 -2.83
C ALA A 20 -22.57 -2.62 -4.19
N GLY A 21 -22.45 -3.89 -4.63
CA GLY A 21 -22.86 -4.37 -5.94
C GLY A 21 -21.69 -4.90 -6.76
N ALA A 22 -21.95 -5.92 -7.60
CA ALA A 22 -20.93 -6.66 -8.34
C ALA A 22 -20.09 -5.78 -9.29
N ASP A 23 -20.68 -4.70 -9.80
CA ASP A 23 -20.03 -3.76 -10.72
C ASP A 23 -19.21 -2.65 -10.02
N GLN A 24 -19.19 -2.65 -8.69
CA GLN A 24 -18.49 -1.63 -7.92
C GLN A 24 -17.05 -2.05 -7.62
N ASP A 25 -16.09 -1.20 -7.99
CA ASP A 25 -14.69 -1.38 -7.63
C ASP A 25 -14.36 -0.50 -6.40
N LYS A 26 -13.88 -1.14 -5.32
CA LYS A 26 -13.51 -0.43 -4.09
C LYS A 26 -12.43 0.62 -4.29
N LEU A 27 -11.49 0.39 -5.22
CA LEU A 27 -10.38 1.31 -5.49
C LEU A 27 -10.86 2.57 -6.23
N LEU A 28 -11.96 2.46 -6.97
CA LEU A 28 -12.56 3.56 -7.73
C LEU A 28 -13.73 4.21 -6.98
N ALA A 29 -14.18 3.62 -5.87
CA ALA A 29 -15.19 4.24 -5.02
C ALA A 29 -14.69 5.57 -4.46
N VAL A 30 -15.57 6.59 -4.44
CA VAL A 30 -15.20 7.94 -4.04
C VAL A 30 -15.25 8.08 -2.52
N CYS A 31 -14.19 8.61 -1.93
CA CYS A 31 -14.15 9.02 -0.53
C CYS A 31 -13.69 10.48 -0.40
N VAL A 32 -14.00 11.11 0.74
CA VAL A 32 -13.49 12.44 1.07
C VAL A 32 -12.14 12.27 1.78
N GLY A 33 -11.07 12.77 1.16
CA GLY A 33 -9.73 12.68 1.71
C GLY A 33 -9.52 13.53 2.96
N LEU A 34 -8.35 13.37 3.58
CA LEU A 34 -7.95 14.16 4.77
C LEU A 34 -7.84 15.66 4.48
N ASP A 35 -7.70 16.03 3.22
CA ASP A 35 -7.69 17.41 2.72
C ASP A 35 -9.09 17.96 2.38
N GLY A 36 -10.15 17.17 2.60
CA GLY A 36 -11.54 17.52 2.30
C GLY A 36 -11.93 17.38 0.82
N VAL A 37 -11.05 16.86 -0.03
CA VAL A 37 -11.33 16.70 -1.47
C VAL A 37 -11.82 15.28 -1.75
N SER A 38 -12.91 15.19 -2.54
CA SER A 38 -13.46 13.90 -2.99
C SER A 38 -12.66 13.33 -4.14
N ARG A 39 -12.14 12.11 -3.97
CA ARG A 39 -11.37 11.36 -4.98
C ARG A 39 -11.64 9.87 -4.88
N PRO A 40 -11.37 9.08 -5.94
CA PRO A 40 -11.29 7.62 -5.82
C PRO A 40 -10.32 7.19 -4.72
N VAL A 41 -10.62 6.07 -4.06
CA VAL A 41 -9.79 5.50 -2.97
C VAL A 41 -8.32 5.38 -3.38
N ILE A 42 -8.04 4.80 -4.55
CA ILE A 42 -6.66 4.65 -5.04
C ILE A 42 -5.98 6.00 -5.29
N GLU A 43 -6.70 6.97 -5.85
CA GLU A 43 -6.16 8.31 -6.10
C GLU A 43 -5.79 8.99 -4.79
N GLN A 44 -6.63 8.85 -3.76
CA GLN A 44 -6.33 9.39 -2.44
C GLN A 44 -5.06 8.77 -1.82
N VAL A 45 -4.84 7.46 -2.01
CA VAL A 45 -3.58 6.81 -1.60
C VAL A 45 -2.39 7.43 -2.33
N LEU A 46 -2.48 7.63 -3.65
CA LEU A 46 -1.39 8.19 -4.46
C LEU A 46 -1.04 9.64 -4.07
N VAL A 47 -2.04 10.46 -3.77
CA VAL A 47 -1.86 11.85 -3.29
C VAL A 47 -1.11 11.90 -1.96
N ASN A 48 -1.35 10.94 -1.07
CA ASN A 48 -0.73 10.88 0.25
C ASN A 48 0.72 10.38 0.23
N LEU A 49 1.21 9.84 -0.90
CA LEU A 49 2.59 9.38 -1.01
C LEU A 49 3.57 10.58 -1.01
N PRO A 50 4.57 10.61 -0.11
CA PRO A 50 5.50 11.72 -0.02
C PRO A 50 6.38 11.85 -1.28
N ALA A 51 6.74 13.10 -1.61
CA ALA A 51 7.59 13.42 -2.75
C ALA A 51 9.05 12.91 -2.59
N THR A 52 9.45 12.51 -1.40
CA THR A 52 10.79 11.96 -1.09
C THR A 52 11.01 10.56 -1.65
N LEU A 53 9.96 9.87 -2.07
CA LEU A 53 10.05 8.56 -2.73
C LEU A 53 10.64 8.72 -4.14
N VAL A 54 11.71 7.98 -4.45
CA VAL A 54 12.39 8.07 -5.76
C VAL A 54 11.60 7.44 -6.89
N GLU A 55 10.86 6.38 -6.58
CA GLU A 55 9.97 5.70 -7.51
C GLU A 55 8.68 5.27 -6.81
N ARG A 56 7.61 5.21 -7.58
CA ARG A 56 6.29 4.73 -7.16
C ARG A 56 5.80 3.73 -8.18
N TRP A 57 5.51 2.51 -7.71
CA TRP A 57 4.95 1.45 -8.52
C TRP A 57 3.55 1.13 -8.05
N VAL A 58 2.63 0.97 -8.99
CA VAL A 58 1.29 0.43 -8.73
C VAL A 58 1.21 -0.95 -9.36
N VAL A 59 0.96 -1.96 -8.54
CA VAL A 59 0.74 -3.35 -9.01
C VAL A 59 -0.74 -3.58 -9.14
N THR A 60 -1.21 -3.83 -10.35
CA THR A 60 -2.64 -4.01 -10.62
C THR A 60 -2.88 -5.05 -11.71
N SER A 61 -4.14 -5.48 -11.88
CA SER A 61 -4.55 -6.36 -12.97
C SER A 61 -4.67 -5.59 -14.29
N PRO A 62 -4.38 -6.22 -15.44
CA PRO A 62 -4.61 -5.63 -16.78
C PRO A 62 -6.05 -5.17 -17.02
N GLU A 63 -7.01 -5.73 -16.29
CA GLU A 63 -8.44 -5.39 -16.41
C GLU A 63 -8.81 -4.07 -15.72
N HIS A 64 -7.99 -3.58 -14.78
CA HIS A 64 -8.27 -2.37 -14.01
C HIS A 64 -7.79 -1.10 -14.74
N LEU A 65 -8.35 -0.84 -15.94
CA LEU A 65 -7.90 0.24 -16.83
C LEU A 65 -7.94 1.62 -16.17
N GLU A 66 -8.96 1.93 -15.37
CA GLU A 66 -9.06 3.24 -14.68
C GLU A 66 -8.00 3.39 -13.61
N VAL A 67 -7.66 2.32 -12.87
CA VAL A 67 -6.56 2.33 -11.89
C VAL A 67 -5.23 2.57 -12.59
N ILE A 68 -5.01 1.94 -13.76
CA ILE A 68 -3.82 2.13 -14.59
C ILE A 68 -3.70 3.59 -15.00
N HIS A 69 -4.76 4.18 -15.57
CA HIS A 69 -4.77 5.58 -16.00
C HIS A 69 -4.51 6.56 -14.86
N LEU A 70 -5.11 6.33 -13.69
CA LEU A 70 -4.85 7.13 -12.49
C LEU A 70 -3.39 7.02 -12.05
N ALA A 71 -2.85 5.81 -11.97
CA ALA A 71 -1.45 5.58 -11.59
C ALA A 71 -0.48 6.34 -12.52
N GLU A 72 -0.68 6.24 -13.83
CA GLU A 72 0.13 6.94 -14.83
C GLU A 72 0.01 8.47 -14.72
N ALA A 73 -1.20 8.99 -14.50
CA ALA A 73 -1.46 10.42 -14.32
C ALA A 73 -0.71 11.00 -13.10
N TYR A 74 -0.49 10.17 -12.05
CA TYR A 74 0.30 10.52 -10.87
C TYR A 74 1.80 10.20 -11.01
N GLY A 75 2.27 9.85 -12.21
CA GLY A 75 3.68 9.57 -12.50
C GLY A 75 4.19 8.27 -11.90
N CYS A 76 3.28 7.33 -11.58
CA CYS A 76 3.64 6.01 -11.12
C CYS A 76 4.00 5.10 -12.30
N LYS A 77 4.95 4.19 -12.09
CA LYS A 77 5.15 3.03 -12.97
C LYS A 77 4.06 2.00 -12.67
N VAL A 78 3.54 1.36 -13.68
CA VAL A 78 2.51 0.32 -13.54
C VAL A 78 3.11 -1.05 -13.81
N LEU A 79 2.91 -1.98 -12.90
CA LEU A 79 3.23 -3.38 -13.06
C LEU A 79 1.93 -4.18 -13.20
N LEU A 80 1.71 -4.72 -14.40
CA LEU A 80 0.54 -5.54 -14.68
C LEU A 80 0.82 -6.99 -14.28
N LEU A 81 -0.04 -7.53 -13.43
CA LEU A 81 0.09 -8.88 -12.94
C LEU A 81 -1.31 -9.52 -12.83
N GLU A 82 -1.49 -10.66 -13.51
CA GLU A 82 -2.60 -11.57 -13.21
C GLU A 82 -2.24 -12.32 -11.93
N SER A 83 -2.47 -11.67 -10.80
CA SER A 83 -1.89 -12.10 -9.53
C SER A 83 -2.68 -13.21 -8.89
N ALA A 84 -1.96 -14.22 -8.43
CA ALA A 84 -2.47 -15.24 -7.54
C ALA A 84 -2.49 -14.78 -6.05
N GLY A 85 -1.87 -13.63 -5.71
CA GLY A 85 -1.90 -13.15 -4.33
C GLY A 85 -1.00 -11.94 -4.03
N MET A 86 -1.09 -11.47 -2.78
CA MET A 86 -0.32 -10.32 -2.29
C MET A 86 1.20 -10.58 -2.33
N GLY A 87 1.62 -11.80 -1.99
CA GLY A 87 3.03 -12.18 -2.00
C GLY A 87 3.64 -12.11 -3.40
N ASP A 88 2.92 -12.62 -4.41
CA ASP A 88 3.36 -12.57 -5.81
C ASP A 88 3.48 -11.12 -6.30
N SER A 89 2.54 -10.26 -5.91
CA SER A 89 2.56 -8.84 -6.26
C SER A 89 3.77 -8.11 -5.67
N ILE A 90 4.08 -8.36 -4.39
CA ILE A 90 5.27 -7.80 -3.73
C ILE A 90 6.55 -8.31 -4.41
N ALA A 91 6.65 -9.62 -4.63
CA ALA A 91 7.84 -10.25 -5.21
C ALA A 91 8.16 -9.68 -6.60
N ALA A 92 7.15 -9.56 -7.46
CA ALA A 92 7.30 -9.02 -8.81
C ALA A 92 7.74 -7.55 -8.79
N ALA A 93 7.15 -6.70 -7.94
CA ALA A 93 7.51 -5.29 -7.83
C ALA A 93 8.91 -5.07 -7.24
N VAL A 94 9.30 -5.86 -6.24
CA VAL A 94 10.66 -5.84 -5.68
C VAL A 94 11.69 -6.24 -6.74
N ALA A 95 11.42 -7.29 -7.51
CA ALA A 95 12.30 -7.71 -8.60
C ALA A 95 12.45 -6.63 -9.70
N ALA A 96 11.36 -5.92 -10.03
CA ALA A 96 11.37 -4.84 -11.01
C ALA A 96 12.09 -3.57 -10.52
N SER A 97 12.29 -3.40 -9.22
CA SER A 97 12.88 -2.23 -8.56
C SER A 97 14.09 -2.55 -7.67
N ALA A 98 14.88 -3.56 -8.03
CA ALA A 98 15.93 -4.12 -7.16
C ALA A 98 17.12 -3.18 -6.83
N SER A 99 17.26 -2.04 -7.51
CA SER A 99 18.41 -1.14 -7.39
C SER A 99 18.22 -0.01 -6.35
N VAL A 100 17.42 -0.25 -5.30
CA VAL A 100 17.10 0.73 -4.25
C VAL A 100 17.57 0.30 -2.87
N ASP A 101 17.57 1.21 -1.90
CA ASP A 101 17.98 0.94 -0.51
C ASP A 101 16.85 0.28 0.31
N GLY A 102 15.60 0.35 -0.18
CA GLY A 102 14.46 -0.24 0.49
C GLY A 102 13.15 -0.06 -0.26
N TRP A 103 12.11 -0.70 0.25
CA TRP A 103 10.76 -0.67 -0.31
C TRP A 103 9.74 -0.30 0.74
N LEU A 104 8.76 0.50 0.36
CA LEU A 104 7.58 0.83 1.15
C LEU A 104 6.37 0.12 0.54
N VAL A 105 5.85 -0.89 1.22
CA VAL A 105 4.64 -1.61 0.79
C VAL A 105 3.41 -0.89 1.30
N VAL A 106 2.59 -0.39 0.39
CA VAL A 106 1.37 0.39 0.64
C VAL A 106 0.18 -0.39 0.13
N LEU A 107 -0.91 -0.42 0.88
CA LEU A 107 -2.17 -1.01 0.42
C LEU A 107 -2.98 0.05 -0.33
N GLY A 108 -3.45 -0.29 -1.53
CA GLY A 108 -4.22 0.62 -2.41
C GLY A 108 -5.62 0.97 -1.88
N ASP A 109 -6.07 0.31 -0.83
CA ASP A 109 -7.36 0.51 -0.18
C ASP A 109 -7.29 1.21 1.19
N MET A 110 -6.15 1.85 1.51
CA MET A 110 -5.95 2.61 2.75
C MET A 110 -5.76 4.11 2.49
N PRO A 111 -6.83 4.85 2.14
CA PRO A 111 -6.74 6.22 1.63
C PRO A 111 -6.51 7.29 2.71
N PHE A 112 -6.54 6.93 4.01
CA PHE A 112 -6.55 7.90 5.11
C PHE A 112 -5.24 7.94 5.89
N ILE A 113 -4.15 7.36 5.37
CA ILE A 113 -2.82 7.43 5.98
C ILE A 113 -2.22 8.81 5.68
N ARG A 114 -1.75 9.50 6.73
CA ARG A 114 -1.12 10.82 6.58
C ARG A 114 0.26 10.71 5.93
N SER A 115 0.59 11.61 5.02
CA SER A 115 1.93 11.66 4.39
C SER A 115 3.06 11.74 5.42
N ALA A 116 2.90 12.54 6.47
CA ALA A 116 3.87 12.63 7.57
C ALA A 116 4.09 11.30 8.32
N THR A 117 3.05 10.46 8.42
CA THR A 117 3.17 9.10 8.97
C THR A 117 4.03 8.23 8.06
N ILE A 118 3.79 8.30 6.74
CA ILE A 118 4.57 7.55 5.75
C ILE A 118 6.05 7.95 5.83
N GLU A 119 6.35 9.25 5.92
CA GLU A 119 7.73 9.75 6.07
C GLU A 119 8.42 9.20 7.32
N ARG A 120 7.70 9.07 8.44
CA ARG A 120 8.25 8.50 9.68
C ARG A 120 8.53 7.00 9.60
N VAL A 121 7.82 6.29 8.73
CA VAL A 121 7.96 4.85 8.52
C VAL A 121 9.09 4.52 7.54
N LEU A 122 9.52 5.49 6.69
CA LEU A 122 10.61 5.27 5.74
C LEU A 122 11.86 4.72 6.46
N ALA A 123 12.19 3.49 6.12
CA ALA A 123 13.04 2.63 6.93
C ALA A 123 14.52 3.00 6.92
N ASP A 124 15.18 2.68 8.02
CA ASP A 124 16.59 2.31 8.06
C ASP A 124 16.81 1.06 7.19
N PRO A 125 17.82 1.03 6.30
CA PRO A 125 18.11 -0.10 5.40
C PRO A 125 18.29 -1.47 6.04
N GLY A 126 18.46 -1.52 7.36
CA GLY A 126 18.65 -2.77 8.10
C GLY A 126 17.39 -3.34 8.75
N SER A 127 16.23 -2.68 8.65
CA SER A 127 15.05 -3.02 9.45
C SER A 127 13.78 -3.25 8.64
N ILE A 128 12.79 -3.90 9.29
CA ILE A 128 11.37 -3.81 8.93
C ILE A 128 10.77 -2.73 9.82
N THR A 129 10.15 -1.70 9.25
CA THR A 129 9.55 -0.60 10.00
C THR A 129 8.06 -0.51 9.73
N VAL A 130 7.28 -0.41 10.81
CA VAL A 130 5.81 -0.37 10.76
C VAL A 130 5.28 0.77 11.64
N PRO A 131 4.18 1.46 11.27
CA PRO A 131 3.50 2.35 12.17
C PRO A 131 2.77 1.56 13.25
N VAL A 132 2.70 2.12 14.45
CA VAL A 132 1.96 1.55 15.58
C VAL A 132 0.95 2.59 16.07
N HIS A 133 -0.34 2.27 15.97
CA HIS A 133 -1.42 3.08 16.50
C HIS A 133 -2.24 2.25 17.49
N ALA A 134 -2.55 2.81 18.66
CA ALA A 134 -3.30 2.13 19.73
C ALA A 134 -2.74 0.71 20.06
N GLY A 135 -1.41 0.53 20.01
CA GLY A 135 -0.74 -0.73 20.29
C GLY A 135 -0.79 -1.78 19.16
N GLN A 136 -1.35 -1.44 18.00
CA GLN A 136 -1.47 -2.33 16.85
C GLN A 136 -0.54 -1.91 15.71
N TYR A 137 0.06 -2.90 15.03
CA TYR A 137 0.83 -2.70 13.80
C TYR A 137 -0.12 -2.38 12.64
N GLY A 138 0.20 -1.31 11.91
CA GLY A 138 -0.55 -0.86 10.74
C GLY A 138 0.27 -0.86 9.46
N HIS A 139 -0.23 -0.14 8.47
CA HIS A 139 0.41 0.11 7.18
C HIS A 139 0.76 1.61 7.04
N PRO A 140 1.71 1.94 6.13
CA PRO A 140 2.51 1.07 5.26
C PRO A 140 3.64 0.36 6.01
N VAL A 141 4.23 -0.65 5.36
CA VAL A 141 5.38 -1.37 5.91
C VAL A 141 6.62 -1.05 5.07
N ALA A 142 7.68 -0.57 5.71
CA ALA A 142 8.96 -0.36 5.06
C ALA A 142 9.91 -1.54 5.31
N PHE A 143 10.61 -1.94 4.25
CA PHE A 143 11.61 -3.01 4.26
C PHE A 143 12.93 -2.48 3.76
N GLY A 144 14.01 -2.68 4.51
CA GLY A 144 15.36 -2.38 4.07
C GLY A 144 15.83 -3.36 2.99
N ARG A 145 16.85 -2.95 2.22
CA ARG A 145 17.42 -3.71 1.09
C ARG A 145 17.79 -5.16 1.43
N VAL A 146 18.22 -5.42 2.66
CA VAL A 146 18.58 -6.75 3.14
C VAL A 146 17.44 -7.77 2.99
N PHE A 147 16.19 -7.31 2.98
CA PHE A 147 14.99 -8.16 2.82
C PHE A 147 14.64 -8.45 1.35
N GLY A 148 15.32 -7.84 0.38
CA GLY A 148 15.04 -8.04 -1.04
C GLY A 148 14.93 -9.50 -1.47
N PRO A 149 15.91 -10.36 -1.18
CA PRO A 149 15.81 -11.79 -1.51
C PRO A 149 14.62 -12.50 -0.89
N ALA A 150 14.29 -12.19 0.37
CA ALA A 150 13.14 -12.77 1.06
C ALA A 150 11.79 -12.24 0.51
N LEU A 151 11.74 -10.96 0.15
CA LEU A 151 10.56 -10.37 -0.50
C LEU A 151 10.32 -10.96 -1.90
N MET A 152 11.37 -11.16 -2.69
CA MET A 152 11.29 -11.79 -4.02
C MET A 152 10.90 -13.28 -3.97
N ALA A 153 11.07 -13.94 -2.81
CA ALA A 153 10.67 -15.32 -2.60
C ALA A 153 9.23 -15.47 -2.08
N LEU A 154 8.49 -14.38 -1.87
CA LEU A 154 7.10 -14.43 -1.43
C LEU A 154 6.21 -15.00 -2.53
N THR A 155 5.19 -15.76 -2.10
CA THR A 155 4.15 -16.34 -2.98
C THR A 155 2.80 -16.36 -2.27
N GLY A 156 1.71 -16.35 -3.06
CA GLY A 156 0.34 -16.48 -2.57
C GLY A 156 -0.14 -15.29 -1.75
N ASP A 157 -1.18 -15.52 -0.92
CA ASP A 157 -1.95 -14.44 -0.28
C ASP A 157 -1.38 -13.90 1.03
N ARG A 158 -0.36 -14.54 1.60
CA ARG A 158 0.13 -14.18 2.95
C ARG A 158 0.89 -12.86 3.02
N GLY A 159 1.24 -12.28 1.89
CA GLY A 159 2.06 -11.06 1.84
C GLY A 159 3.39 -11.23 2.57
N ALA A 160 3.93 -10.12 3.09
CA ALA A 160 5.23 -10.10 3.78
C ALA A 160 5.16 -10.40 5.29
N LYS A 161 3.98 -10.70 5.84
CA LYS A 161 3.79 -10.97 7.28
C LYS A 161 4.70 -12.08 7.85
N PRO A 162 5.02 -13.17 7.13
CA PRO A 162 5.95 -14.18 7.62
C PRO A 162 7.36 -13.67 7.93
N LEU A 163 7.81 -12.58 7.29
CA LEU A 163 9.13 -12.00 7.52
C LEU A 163 9.26 -11.35 8.91
N PHE A 164 8.15 -10.94 9.52
CA PHE A 164 8.13 -10.31 10.84
C PHE A 164 8.61 -11.26 11.94
N ALA A 165 8.39 -12.55 11.79
CA ALA A 165 8.86 -13.56 12.74
C ALA A 165 10.37 -13.82 12.63
N GLN A 166 11.01 -13.42 11.53
CA GLN A 166 12.41 -13.72 11.22
C GLN A 166 13.33 -12.49 11.35
N ALA A 167 12.79 -11.34 11.69
CA ALA A 167 13.52 -10.08 11.72
C ALA A 167 13.12 -9.21 12.90
N GLN A 168 14.00 -8.28 13.24
CA GLN A 168 13.68 -7.22 14.19
C GLN A 168 12.73 -6.23 13.52
N VAL A 169 11.52 -6.12 14.06
CA VAL A 169 10.52 -5.16 13.60
C VAL A 169 10.60 -3.91 14.46
N ARG A 170 10.80 -2.77 13.81
CA ARG A 170 10.78 -1.44 14.43
C ARG A 170 9.38 -0.84 14.36
N GLY A 171 8.71 -0.74 15.50
CA GLY A 171 7.43 -0.03 15.63
C GLY A 171 7.65 1.49 15.78
N VAL A 172 7.01 2.29 14.92
CA VAL A 172 7.00 3.75 15.01
C VAL A 172 5.64 4.18 15.58
N GLN A 173 5.62 4.68 16.81
CA GLN A 173 4.38 5.16 17.42
C GLN A 173 3.84 6.36 16.66
N VAL A 174 2.58 6.29 16.21
CA VAL A 174 1.92 7.35 15.46
C VAL A 174 0.52 7.61 16.01
N ASP A 175 0.10 8.87 15.97
CA ASP A 175 -1.28 9.27 16.22
C ASP A 175 -2.00 9.42 14.89
N ASP A 176 -2.21 8.30 14.20
CA ASP A 176 -2.80 8.22 12.87
C ASP A 176 -3.64 6.94 12.74
N PRO A 177 -4.94 7.00 13.03
CA PRO A 177 -5.83 5.84 12.92
C PRO A 177 -5.96 5.34 11.47
N GLY A 178 -5.63 6.16 10.47
CA GLY A 178 -5.61 5.76 9.06
C GLY A 178 -4.70 4.57 8.76
N VAL A 179 -3.67 4.33 9.59
CA VAL A 179 -2.76 3.17 9.42
C VAL A 179 -3.42 1.81 9.67
N LEU A 180 -4.62 1.82 10.30
CA LEU A 180 -5.44 0.64 10.58
C LEU A 180 -6.76 0.65 9.80
N TRP A 181 -6.94 1.62 8.89
CA TRP A 181 -8.22 1.84 8.20
C TRP A 181 -8.13 1.45 6.73
N ASP A 182 -8.56 0.24 6.42
CA ASP A 182 -8.77 -0.26 5.07
C ASP A 182 -10.23 -0.10 4.61
N VAL A 183 -10.45 0.14 3.34
CA VAL A 183 -11.79 0.24 2.74
C VAL A 183 -12.22 -1.13 2.21
N ASP A 184 -12.62 -2.02 3.10
CA ASP A 184 -13.09 -3.36 2.73
C ASP A 184 -14.60 -3.43 2.50
N VAL A 185 -15.34 -2.45 3.01
CA VAL A 185 -16.80 -2.32 2.89
C VAL A 185 -17.19 -0.85 2.64
N PRO A 186 -18.36 -0.56 2.01
CA PRO A 186 -18.75 0.81 1.66
C PRO A 186 -18.82 1.79 2.84
N GLN A 187 -19.16 1.30 4.03
CA GLN A 187 -19.25 2.13 5.24
C GLN A 187 -17.89 2.73 5.63
N ARG A 188 -16.79 2.08 5.25
CA ARG A 188 -15.43 2.55 5.54
C ARG A 188 -14.90 3.59 4.54
N LEU A 189 -15.70 3.99 3.55
CA LEU A 189 -15.43 5.18 2.73
C LEU A 189 -15.54 6.49 3.53
N SER A 190 -16.27 6.46 4.65
CA SER A 190 -16.37 7.59 5.58
C SER A 190 -15.41 7.36 6.73
N PHE A 191 -14.32 8.13 6.77
CA PHE A 191 -13.31 8.03 7.82
C PHE A 191 -13.77 8.70 9.10
N SER A 192 -13.68 7.98 10.23
CA SER A 192 -13.87 8.53 11.56
C SER A 192 -12.59 8.31 12.37
N ALA A 193 -12.07 9.37 12.96
CA ALA A 193 -10.85 9.34 13.77
C ALA A 193 -11.13 9.10 15.27
N ASP A 194 -12.36 8.68 15.62
CA ASP A 194 -12.80 8.43 17.01
C ASP A 194 -12.20 7.13 17.57
#